data_7373f4ca2dcffb1fa7d659480791573b
#
_entry.id   7373f4ca2dcffb1fa7d659480791573b
#
_cell.length_a   1.000
_cell.length_b   1.000
_cell.length_c   1.000
_cell.angle_alpha   90.00
_cell.angle_beta   90.00
_cell.angle_gamma   90.00
#
_symmetry.space_group_name_H-M   'P 1'
#
loop_
_entity.id
_entity.type
_entity.pdbx_description
1 polymer ?
#
loop_
_entity_poly.entity_id
_entity_poly.type
_entity_poly.pdbx_seq_one_letter_code
_entity_poly.pdbx_strand_id
1 'polypeptide(L)'
;MAVKILSVDDEMDLELLLTQYFRRKIRKGEYEFKFAHNGLEALTMLLKEKDFDIILSDINMPEMDGLTLLTKINEMQNPALKCIMVSAYGDMGNIRQAMNRGAFDFATKPIDLDDLSNTIEKAVEQIKYIKAMQQEHSQLESIKGDLAVAQEIQQAILPRIFPPFPEDANQMDIAASMNAAKDVAGDFYDFFRIDDDHIGFVIADVSGKGIPAAIFMAVSRTLIRATGIRGVKPSECITYINSLLAEESASNMFVTVFYGIYDIKTGDVTYTNAGHNPPYVAKADGSIVKLPLSKNIIAGFLKDYQFTEEALQLQHGDTLLLYTDGVTEAVDPDYNEYGEERLEALLKNTSQVDCQQLIDAVKADVKVFANGAEQSDDITLLAIKRH
;
A
#
# COMPACT_ATOMS: atom_id res chain seq x y z
N MET A 1 20.99 0.66 -23.86
CA MET A 1 21.40 -0.70 -24.30
C MET A 1 21.25 -0.77 -25.81
N ALA A 2 22.15 -1.49 -26.52
CA ALA A 2 22.00 -1.75 -27.94
C ALA A 2 20.76 -2.61 -28.19
N VAL A 3 20.05 -2.36 -29.29
CA VAL A 3 18.97 -3.25 -29.76
C VAL A 3 19.62 -4.45 -30.43
N LYS A 4 19.34 -5.66 -29.91
CA LYS A 4 19.90 -6.91 -30.45
C LYS A 4 19.01 -7.51 -31.51
N ILE A 5 19.54 -7.64 -32.68
CA ILE A 5 18.84 -8.10 -33.89
C ILE A 5 19.45 -9.42 -34.33
N LEU A 6 18.64 -10.47 -34.42
CA LEU A 6 19.02 -11.76 -35.01
C LEU A 6 18.51 -11.80 -36.45
N SER A 7 19.40 -11.81 -37.42
CA SER A 7 19.07 -12.03 -38.84
C SER A 7 19.20 -13.50 -39.17
N VAL A 8 18.15 -14.09 -39.72
CA VAL A 8 18.08 -15.51 -40.06
C VAL A 8 17.79 -15.65 -41.53
N ASP A 9 18.79 -16.06 -42.30
CA ASP A 9 18.71 -16.21 -43.75
C ASP A 9 19.83 -17.16 -44.23
N ASP A 10 19.53 -18.06 -45.15
CA ASP A 10 20.51 -18.99 -45.70
C ASP A 10 21.44 -18.34 -46.76
N GLU A 11 21.09 -17.11 -47.19
CA GLU A 11 21.93 -16.31 -48.11
C GLU A 11 22.99 -15.50 -47.32
N MET A 12 24.27 -15.91 -47.36
CA MET A 12 25.37 -15.21 -46.65
C MET A 12 25.59 -13.75 -47.07
N ASP A 13 25.17 -13.39 -48.29
CA ASP A 13 25.35 -12.03 -48.82
C ASP A 13 24.50 -11.01 -48.02
N LEU A 14 23.39 -11.43 -47.42
CA LEU A 14 22.55 -10.56 -46.61
C LEU A 14 23.26 -10.08 -45.35
N GLU A 15 24.08 -10.91 -44.71
CA GLU A 15 24.89 -10.55 -43.56
C GLU A 15 25.81 -9.35 -43.85
N LEU A 16 26.49 -9.42 -44.98
CA LEU A 16 27.38 -8.34 -45.40
C LEU A 16 26.63 -7.05 -45.70
N LEU A 17 25.47 -7.16 -46.35
CA LEU A 17 24.61 -6.06 -46.73
C LEU A 17 24.06 -5.32 -45.49
N LEU A 18 23.50 -6.03 -44.53
CA LEU A 18 22.99 -5.46 -43.30
C LEU A 18 24.07 -4.82 -42.44
N THR A 19 25.21 -5.50 -42.27
CA THR A 19 26.36 -4.96 -41.52
C THR A 19 26.89 -3.68 -42.13
N GLN A 20 26.95 -3.60 -43.48
CA GLN A 20 27.44 -2.43 -44.19
C GLN A 20 26.46 -1.26 -44.11
N TYR A 21 25.16 -1.50 -44.29
CA TYR A 21 24.14 -0.47 -44.24
C TYR A 21 24.00 0.10 -42.83
N PHE A 22 23.88 -0.75 -41.81
CA PHE A 22 23.70 -0.33 -40.42
C PHE A 22 25.00 0.00 -39.68
N ARG A 23 26.16 0.03 -40.36
CA ARG A 23 27.49 0.26 -39.76
C ARG A 23 27.59 1.46 -38.82
N ARG A 24 26.82 2.55 -39.07
CA ARG A 24 26.81 3.75 -38.22
C ARG A 24 26.13 3.47 -36.90
N LYS A 25 24.98 2.78 -36.92
CA LYS A 25 24.22 2.41 -35.73
C LYS A 25 24.96 1.36 -34.89
N ILE A 26 25.63 0.41 -35.57
CA ILE A 26 26.48 -0.60 -34.91
C ILE A 26 27.68 0.07 -34.21
N ARG A 27 28.40 0.99 -34.88
CA ARG A 27 29.53 1.70 -34.26
C ARG A 27 29.17 2.59 -33.11
N LYS A 28 27.95 3.13 -33.08
CA LYS A 28 27.41 3.91 -31.97
C LYS A 28 26.89 3.05 -30.84
N GLY A 29 26.85 1.73 -30.96
CA GLY A 29 26.28 0.82 -29.98
C GLY A 29 24.75 0.91 -29.88
N GLU A 30 24.11 1.40 -30.97
CA GLU A 30 22.63 1.47 -31.03
C GLU A 30 22.05 0.11 -31.42
N TYR A 31 22.71 -0.61 -32.36
CA TYR A 31 22.33 -1.95 -32.84
C TYR A 31 23.48 -2.94 -32.67
N GLU A 32 23.12 -4.19 -32.38
CA GLU A 32 23.97 -5.36 -32.36
C GLU A 32 23.32 -6.44 -33.24
N PHE A 33 24.01 -6.88 -34.30
CA PHE A 33 23.52 -7.93 -35.17
C PHE A 33 24.21 -9.26 -34.86
N LYS A 34 23.41 -10.32 -34.82
CA LYS A 34 23.84 -11.72 -34.87
C LYS A 34 23.16 -12.39 -36.05
N PHE A 35 23.79 -13.44 -36.58
CA PHE A 35 23.33 -14.11 -37.78
C PHE A 35 23.18 -15.60 -37.53
N ALA A 36 22.18 -16.19 -38.17
CA ALA A 36 21.90 -17.61 -38.20
C ALA A 36 21.50 -18.00 -39.65
N HIS A 37 21.83 -19.18 -40.09
CA HIS A 37 21.65 -19.61 -41.48
C HIS A 37 20.41 -20.53 -41.67
N ASN A 38 19.68 -20.84 -40.63
CA ASN A 38 18.41 -21.55 -40.68
C ASN A 38 17.63 -21.34 -39.33
N GLY A 39 16.36 -21.72 -39.32
CA GLY A 39 15.51 -21.56 -38.16
C GLY A 39 15.95 -22.38 -36.95
N LEU A 40 16.60 -23.54 -37.13
CA LEU A 40 17.05 -24.38 -36.02
C LEU A 40 18.25 -23.76 -35.27
N GLU A 41 19.21 -23.18 -36.05
CA GLU A 41 20.32 -22.42 -35.49
C GLU A 41 19.80 -21.19 -34.72
N ALA A 42 18.88 -20.42 -35.33
CA ALA A 42 18.24 -19.27 -34.69
C ALA A 42 17.56 -19.64 -33.40
N LEU A 43 16.77 -20.72 -33.37
CA LEU A 43 16.09 -21.20 -32.15
C LEU A 43 17.11 -21.60 -31.06
N THR A 44 18.25 -22.22 -31.47
CA THR A 44 19.32 -22.58 -30.53
C THR A 44 19.95 -21.33 -29.90
N MET A 45 20.13 -20.26 -30.68
CA MET A 45 20.67 -18.99 -30.20
C MET A 45 19.67 -18.30 -29.24
N LEU A 46 18.39 -18.26 -29.59
CA LEU A 46 17.33 -17.69 -28.77
C LEU A 46 17.15 -18.41 -27.40
N LEU A 47 17.38 -19.71 -27.35
CA LEU A 47 17.34 -20.48 -26.10
C LEU A 47 18.55 -20.21 -25.20
N LYS A 48 19.73 -19.93 -25.81
CA LYS A 48 20.95 -19.61 -25.07
C LYS A 48 21.01 -18.16 -24.61
N GLU A 49 20.55 -17.23 -25.45
CA GLU A 49 20.56 -15.79 -25.20
C GLU A 49 19.12 -15.27 -25.30
N LYS A 50 18.56 -14.86 -24.16
CA LYS A 50 17.15 -14.42 -24.06
C LYS A 50 16.96 -12.93 -24.30
N ASP A 51 18.01 -12.20 -24.68
CA ASP A 51 18.02 -10.74 -24.75
C ASP A 51 17.94 -10.17 -26.16
N PHE A 52 17.54 -10.99 -27.14
CA PHE A 52 17.20 -10.50 -28.46
C PHE A 52 15.92 -9.66 -28.46
N ASP A 53 15.92 -8.58 -29.23
CA ASP A 53 14.82 -7.65 -29.38
C ASP A 53 14.05 -7.86 -30.68
N ILE A 54 14.76 -8.11 -31.78
CA ILE A 54 14.20 -8.25 -33.13
C ILE A 54 14.78 -9.48 -33.81
N ILE A 55 13.90 -10.21 -34.50
CA ILE A 55 14.29 -11.27 -35.42
C ILE A 55 13.89 -10.84 -36.83
N LEU A 56 14.86 -10.85 -37.74
CA LEU A 56 14.62 -10.73 -39.18
C LEU A 56 14.75 -12.13 -39.76
N SER A 57 13.65 -12.75 -40.19
CA SER A 57 13.68 -14.16 -40.66
C SER A 57 13.22 -14.28 -42.10
N ASP A 58 14.03 -14.87 -42.96
CA ASP A 58 13.51 -15.39 -44.23
C ASP A 58 12.46 -16.46 -43.98
N ILE A 59 11.49 -16.55 -44.86
CA ILE A 59 10.44 -17.58 -44.83
C ILE A 59 10.98 -18.91 -45.32
N ASN A 60 11.72 -18.92 -46.41
CA ASN A 60 12.14 -20.13 -47.11
C ASN A 60 13.60 -20.50 -46.78
N MET A 61 13.79 -21.30 -45.76
CA MET A 61 15.11 -21.74 -45.31
C MET A 61 15.16 -23.27 -45.14
N PRO A 62 16.36 -23.89 -45.28
CA PRO A 62 16.52 -25.30 -45.00
C PRO A 62 16.36 -25.64 -43.53
N GLU A 63 16.17 -26.93 -43.22
CA GLU A 63 16.01 -27.52 -41.86
C GLU A 63 14.77 -27.04 -41.13
N MET A 64 14.63 -25.76 -40.87
CA MET A 64 13.47 -25.13 -40.24
C MET A 64 13.17 -23.83 -40.99
N ASP A 65 11.97 -23.74 -41.56
CA ASP A 65 11.48 -22.54 -42.24
C ASP A 65 11.11 -21.41 -41.27
N GLY A 66 10.99 -20.19 -41.79
CA GLY A 66 10.69 -19.01 -40.96
C GLY A 66 9.30 -19.02 -40.35
N LEU A 67 8.30 -19.65 -40.95
CA LEU A 67 6.95 -19.75 -40.38
C LEU A 67 6.91 -20.70 -39.16
N THR A 68 7.71 -21.77 -39.23
CA THR A 68 7.90 -22.69 -38.09
C THR A 68 8.68 -22.02 -36.99
N LEU A 69 9.75 -21.28 -37.31
CA LEU A 69 10.50 -20.48 -36.34
C LEU A 69 9.59 -19.45 -35.66
N LEU A 70 8.79 -18.70 -36.42
CA LEU A 70 7.82 -17.74 -35.87
C LEU A 70 6.86 -18.38 -34.84
N THR A 71 6.38 -19.60 -35.16
CA THR A 71 5.52 -20.35 -34.22
C THR A 71 6.25 -20.65 -32.92
N LYS A 72 7.54 -21.06 -32.99
CA LYS A 72 8.38 -21.31 -31.81
C LYS A 72 8.69 -20.05 -31.01
N ILE A 73 8.91 -18.92 -31.68
CA ILE A 73 9.10 -17.62 -31.03
C ILE A 73 7.85 -17.23 -30.23
N ASN A 74 6.65 -17.41 -30.80
CA ASN A 74 5.39 -17.10 -30.12
C ASN A 74 5.15 -17.99 -28.89
N GLU A 75 5.58 -19.26 -28.94
CA GLU A 75 5.54 -20.17 -27.78
C GLU A 75 6.38 -19.64 -26.59
N MET A 76 7.38 -18.79 -26.82
CA MET A 76 8.21 -18.17 -25.77
C MET A 76 7.47 -17.08 -24.96
N GLN A 77 6.31 -16.61 -25.45
CA GLN A 77 5.47 -15.60 -24.79
C GLN A 77 6.21 -14.31 -24.37
N ASN A 78 7.20 -13.91 -25.16
CA ASN A 78 7.93 -12.65 -24.94
C ASN A 78 7.34 -11.50 -25.78
N PRO A 79 6.50 -10.62 -25.24
CA PRO A 79 5.88 -9.55 -26.02
C PRO A 79 6.86 -8.49 -26.52
N ALA A 80 8.04 -8.40 -25.92
CA ALA A 80 9.10 -7.48 -26.31
C ALA A 80 9.98 -8.02 -27.47
N LEU A 81 9.89 -9.30 -27.84
CA LEU A 81 10.57 -9.88 -28.99
C LEU A 81 9.71 -9.71 -30.24
N LYS A 82 10.21 -9.02 -31.25
CA LYS A 82 9.49 -8.77 -32.52
C LYS A 82 10.10 -9.56 -33.65
N CYS A 83 9.27 -10.25 -34.44
CA CYS A 83 9.68 -10.99 -35.61
C CYS A 83 9.22 -10.27 -36.89
N ILE A 84 10.14 -9.85 -37.71
CA ILE A 84 9.93 -9.28 -39.05
C ILE A 84 10.25 -10.36 -40.06
N MET A 85 9.32 -10.69 -40.95
CA MET A 85 9.51 -11.72 -41.95
C MET A 85 10.07 -11.14 -43.23
N VAL A 86 10.98 -11.85 -43.84
CA VAL A 86 11.54 -11.49 -45.16
C VAL A 86 10.99 -12.52 -46.16
N SER A 87 10.46 -12.08 -47.31
CA SER A 87 9.80 -12.97 -48.29
C SER A 87 10.12 -12.59 -49.70
N ALA A 88 10.13 -13.55 -50.62
CA ALA A 88 10.29 -13.29 -52.03
C ALA A 88 9.11 -12.47 -52.60
N TYR A 89 9.39 -11.64 -53.62
CA TYR A 89 8.37 -10.87 -54.33
C TYR A 89 7.28 -11.78 -54.90
N GLY A 90 6.01 -11.48 -54.57
CA GLY A 90 4.84 -12.25 -55.04
C GLY A 90 4.35 -13.34 -54.10
N ASP A 91 5.03 -13.63 -53.01
CA ASP A 91 4.62 -14.68 -52.06
C ASP A 91 3.58 -14.20 -51.00
N MET A 92 2.50 -13.61 -51.51
CA MET A 92 1.42 -13.07 -50.66
C MET A 92 0.75 -14.12 -49.75
N GLY A 93 0.83 -15.41 -50.14
CA GLY A 93 0.25 -16.53 -49.35
C GLY A 93 1.01 -16.70 -48.04
N ASN A 94 2.32 -16.78 -48.06
CA ASN A 94 3.19 -16.96 -46.91
C ASN A 94 3.26 -15.68 -46.04
N ILE A 95 3.25 -14.49 -46.66
CA ILE A 95 3.17 -13.21 -45.95
C ILE A 95 1.88 -13.17 -45.10
N ARG A 96 0.74 -13.51 -45.70
CA ARG A 96 -0.54 -13.54 -44.97
C ARG A 96 -0.53 -14.55 -43.83
N GLN A 97 0.07 -15.72 -44.02
CA GLN A 97 0.22 -16.71 -42.97
C GLN A 97 1.10 -16.19 -41.82
N ALA A 98 2.22 -15.55 -42.14
CA ALA A 98 3.12 -14.95 -41.15
C ALA A 98 2.39 -13.90 -40.29
N MET A 99 1.69 -12.97 -40.93
CA MET A 99 0.92 -11.93 -40.23
C MET A 99 -0.18 -12.53 -39.35
N ASN A 100 -0.90 -13.53 -39.84
CA ASN A 100 -1.94 -14.22 -39.05
C ASN A 100 -1.35 -15.01 -37.87
N ARG A 101 -0.08 -15.41 -37.93
CA ARG A 101 0.67 -16.07 -36.84
C ARG A 101 1.36 -15.09 -35.91
N GLY A 102 1.16 -13.77 -36.07
CA GLY A 102 1.69 -12.75 -35.16
C GLY A 102 3.09 -12.24 -35.50
N ALA A 103 3.52 -12.32 -36.76
CA ALA A 103 4.66 -11.55 -37.23
C ALA A 103 4.39 -10.05 -37.00
N PHE A 104 5.44 -9.31 -36.62
CA PHE A 104 5.33 -7.86 -36.39
C PHE A 104 5.09 -7.10 -37.69
N ASP A 105 5.88 -7.43 -38.71
CA ASP A 105 5.81 -6.84 -40.06
C ASP A 105 6.53 -7.77 -41.06
N PHE A 106 6.61 -7.35 -42.31
CA PHE A 106 7.35 -8.07 -43.34
C PHE A 106 8.16 -7.12 -44.25
N ALA A 107 9.19 -7.65 -44.91
CA ALA A 107 9.93 -7.02 -45.97
C ALA A 107 9.98 -7.96 -47.18
N THR A 108 10.02 -7.40 -48.40
CA THR A 108 10.09 -8.18 -49.64
C THR A 108 11.49 -8.16 -50.25
N LYS A 109 11.93 -9.31 -50.77
CA LYS A 109 13.18 -9.40 -51.60
C LYS A 109 12.88 -8.94 -53.04
N PRO A 110 13.74 -8.11 -53.71
CA PRO A 110 14.98 -7.55 -53.16
C PRO A 110 14.70 -6.54 -52.02
N ILE A 111 15.48 -6.65 -50.95
CA ILE A 111 15.23 -5.87 -49.73
C ILE A 111 15.52 -4.39 -49.98
N ASP A 112 14.51 -3.53 -49.82
CA ASP A 112 14.71 -2.09 -49.69
C ASP A 112 15.19 -1.81 -48.25
N LEU A 113 16.45 -1.41 -48.12
CA LEU A 113 17.09 -1.20 -46.81
C LEU A 113 16.55 0.02 -46.07
N ASP A 114 16.04 1.02 -46.80
CA ASP A 114 15.40 2.18 -46.16
C ASP A 114 14.05 1.80 -45.57
N ASP A 115 13.26 1.00 -46.29
CA ASP A 115 11.99 0.47 -45.79
C ASP A 115 12.20 -0.49 -44.62
N LEU A 116 13.16 -1.40 -44.69
CA LEU A 116 13.56 -2.28 -43.58
C LEU A 116 14.01 -1.48 -42.36
N SER A 117 14.79 -0.41 -42.54
CA SER A 117 15.20 0.48 -41.44
C SER A 117 14.03 1.12 -40.75
N ASN A 118 13.04 1.60 -41.51
CA ASN A 118 11.82 2.17 -40.97
C ASN A 118 11.00 1.13 -40.18
N THR A 119 10.90 -0.10 -40.67
CA THR A 119 10.22 -1.20 -40.00
C THR A 119 10.92 -1.59 -38.69
N ILE A 120 12.27 -1.67 -38.72
CA ILE A 120 13.07 -1.90 -37.50
C ILE A 120 12.85 -0.78 -36.48
N GLU A 121 12.84 0.50 -36.91
CA GLU A 121 12.63 1.64 -36.02
C GLU A 121 11.25 1.59 -35.35
N LYS A 122 10.20 1.26 -36.09
CA LYS A 122 8.84 1.04 -35.53
C LYS A 122 8.83 -0.10 -34.50
N ALA A 123 9.51 -1.22 -34.80
CA ALA A 123 9.66 -2.32 -33.86
C ALA A 123 10.37 -1.89 -32.58
N VAL A 124 11.47 -1.12 -32.70
CA VAL A 124 12.24 -0.59 -31.57
C VAL A 124 11.40 0.33 -30.69
N GLU A 125 10.59 1.20 -31.27
CA GLU A 125 9.66 2.07 -30.50
C GLU A 125 8.68 1.25 -29.70
N GLN A 126 8.06 0.24 -30.33
CA GLN A 126 7.11 -0.62 -29.64
C GLN A 126 7.77 -1.47 -28.54
N ILE A 127 8.97 -1.98 -28.79
CA ILE A 127 9.76 -2.72 -27.78
C ILE A 127 10.09 -1.84 -26.57
N LYS A 128 10.52 -0.61 -26.80
CA LYS A 128 10.80 0.37 -25.72
C LYS A 128 9.56 0.62 -24.88
N TYR A 129 8.41 0.82 -25.53
CA TYR A 129 7.14 1.02 -24.83
C TYR A 129 6.77 -0.18 -23.95
N ILE A 130 6.83 -1.40 -24.51
CA ILE A 130 6.51 -2.63 -23.77
C ILE A 130 7.47 -2.82 -22.57
N LYS A 131 8.78 -2.64 -22.77
CA LYS A 131 9.79 -2.76 -21.70
C LYS A 131 9.57 -1.73 -20.58
N ALA A 132 9.22 -0.48 -20.93
CA ALA A 132 8.91 0.56 -19.97
C ALA A 132 7.68 0.19 -19.11
N MET A 133 6.61 -0.28 -19.75
CA MET A 133 5.39 -0.74 -19.06
C MET A 133 5.65 -1.94 -18.13
N GLN A 134 6.47 -2.91 -18.59
CA GLN A 134 6.85 -4.06 -17.76
C GLN A 134 7.69 -3.65 -16.54
N GLN A 135 8.61 -2.70 -16.73
CA GLN A 135 9.43 -2.17 -15.65
C GLN A 135 8.59 -1.42 -14.62
N GLU A 136 7.68 -0.57 -15.08
CA GLU A 136 6.75 0.16 -14.21
C GLU A 136 5.86 -0.80 -13.40
N HIS A 137 5.29 -1.81 -14.08
CA HIS A 137 4.49 -2.84 -13.42
C HIS A 137 5.27 -3.59 -12.34
N SER A 138 6.51 -4.02 -12.67
CA SER A 138 7.38 -4.71 -11.72
C SER A 138 7.75 -3.83 -10.50
N GLN A 139 7.96 -2.53 -10.71
CA GLN A 139 8.21 -1.58 -9.61
C GLN A 139 6.98 -1.40 -8.72
N LEU A 140 5.79 -1.28 -9.32
CA LEU A 140 4.53 -1.18 -8.56
C LEU A 140 4.28 -2.43 -7.73
N GLU A 141 4.50 -3.62 -8.27
CA GLU A 141 4.36 -4.89 -7.54
C GLU A 141 5.35 -4.98 -6.36
N SER A 142 6.60 -4.54 -6.56
CA SER A 142 7.60 -4.49 -5.49
C SER A 142 7.16 -3.54 -4.36
N ILE A 143 6.71 -2.33 -4.70
CA ILE A 143 6.24 -1.34 -3.71
C ILE A 143 5.04 -1.86 -2.94
N LYS A 144 4.07 -2.50 -3.61
CA LYS A 144 2.92 -3.13 -2.95
C LYS A 144 3.36 -4.23 -1.99
N GLY A 145 4.34 -5.04 -2.37
CA GLY A 145 4.91 -6.06 -1.50
C GLY A 145 5.52 -5.47 -0.22
N ASP A 146 6.31 -4.40 -0.36
CA ASP A 146 6.94 -3.72 0.77
C ASP A 146 5.89 -3.09 1.70
N LEU A 147 4.82 -2.50 1.14
CA LEU A 147 3.70 -1.94 1.92
C LEU A 147 2.93 -3.01 2.68
N ALA A 148 2.69 -4.19 2.09
CA ALA A 148 2.04 -5.30 2.79
C ALA A 148 2.85 -5.77 4.00
N VAL A 149 4.17 -5.87 3.88
CA VAL A 149 5.06 -6.19 5.00
C VAL A 149 5.02 -5.10 6.07
N ALA A 150 5.03 -3.82 5.68
CA ALA A 150 4.91 -2.69 6.61
C ALA A 150 3.59 -2.73 7.39
N GLN A 151 2.48 -3.06 6.74
CA GLN A 151 1.18 -3.26 7.37
C GLN A 151 1.20 -4.39 8.39
N GLU A 152 1.79 -5.53 8.05
CA GLU A 152 1.93 -6.66 8.99
C GLU A 152 2.72 -6.27 10.24
N ILE A 153 3.84 -5.55 10.08
CA ILE A 153 4.65 -5.03 11.18
C ILE A 153 3.82 -4.07 12.03
N GLN A 154 3.14 -3.11 11.41
CA GLN A 154 2.32 -2.12 12.10
C GLN A 154 1.21 -2.78 12.91
N GLN A 155 0.50 -3.72 12.32
CA GLN A 155 -0.51 -4.48 13.02
C GLN A 155 0.07 -5.35 14.15
N ALA A 156 1.30 -5.88 14.02
CA ALA A 156 1.93 -6.71 15.03
C ALA A 156 2.32 -5.95 16.30
N ILE A 157 2.57 -4.64 16.21
CA ILE A 157 2.88 -3.81 17.37
C ILE A 157 1.65 -3.41 18.19
N LEU A 158 0.44 -3.47 17.61
CA LEU A 158 -0.80 -3.18 18.33
C LEU A 158 -1.26 -4.39 19.15
N PRO A 159 -1.92 -4.19 20.29
CA PRO A 159 -2.56 -5.29 21.04
C PRO A 159 -3.62 -5.99 20.21
N ARG A 160 -3.57 -7.34 20.15
CA ARG A 160 -4.49 -8.16 19.32
C ARG A 160 -5.26 -9.22 20.10
N ILE A 161 -4.83 -9.50 21.33
CA ILE A 161 -5.44 -10.55 22.17
C ILE A 161 -6.44 -9.88 23.10
N PHE A 162 -7.70 -10.30 23.02
CA PHE A 162 -8.78 -9.82 23.86
C PHE A 162 -9.49 -11.00 24.56
N PRO A 163 -9.84 -10.88 25.85
CA PRO A 163 -9.50 -9.80 26.76
C PRO A 163 -7.99 -9.75 27.04
N PRO A 164 -7.37 -8.56 27.10
CA PRO A 164 -5.92 -8.43 27.28
C PRO A 164 -5.48 -8.76 28.72
N PHE A 165 -6.38 -8.67 29.68
CA PHE A 165 -6.17 -8.90 31.11
C PHE A 165 -7.23 -9.88 31.63
N PRO A 166 -7.12 -11.20 31.35
CA PRO A 166 -8.15 -12.17 31.73
C PRO A 166 -8.37 -12.27 33.24
N GLU A 167 -7.35 -11.97 34.02
CA GLU A 167 -7.40 -11.96 35.51
C GLU A 167 -8.36 -10.88 36.05
N ASP A 168 -8.56 -9.78 35.33
CA ASP A 168 -9.40 -8.66 35.71
C ASP A 168 -10.78 -8.68 35.05
N ALA A 169 -11.10 -9.70 34.28
CA ALA A 169 -12.34 -9.78 33.49
C ALA A 169 -13.64 -9.65 34.32
N ASN A 170 -13.58 -9.88 35.64
CA ASN A 170 -14.69 -9.67 36.54
C ASN A 170 -14.84 -8.21 37.02
N GLN A 171 -13.83 -7.36 36.75
CA GLN A 171 -13.77 -5.97 37.20
C GLN A 171 -13.87 -5.00 36.04
N MET A 172 -13.35 -5.39 34.88
CA MET A 172 -13.36 -4.55 33.69
C MET A 172 -13.38 -5.36 32.42
N ASP A 173 -13.84 -4.75 31.36
CA ASP A 173 -13.70 -5.21 29.98
C ASP A 173 -13.04 -4.12 29.13
N ILE A 174 -12.18 -4.53 28.19
CA ILE A 174 -11.51 -3.62 27.26
C ILE A 174 -11.42 -4.26 25.88
N ALA A 175 -11.80 -3.51 24.87
CA ALA A 175 -11.65 -3.91 23.47
C ALA A 175 -11.20 -2.73 22.62
N ALA A 176 -10.53 -3.01 21.50
CA ALA A 176 -10.12 -2.00 20.54
C ALA A 176 -10.10 -2.56 19.13
N SER A 177 -10.21 -1.68 18.15
CA SER A 177 -10.13 -2.03 16.73
C SER A 177 -9.57 -0.86 15.95
N MET A 178 -8.75 -1.14 14.95
CA MET A 178 -8.26 -0.17 13.98
C MET A 178 -8.44 -0.74 12.57
N ASN A 179 -9.05 0.05 11.70
CA ASN A 179 -9.22 -0.23 10.27
C ASN A 179 -8.52 0.88 9.50
N ALA A 180 -7.40 0.56 8.88
CA ALA A 180 -6.67 1.52 8.05
C ALA A 180 -7.46 1.86 6.77
N ALA A 181 -7.45 3.14 6.36
CA ALA A 181 -8.01 3.58 5.09
C ALA A 181 -7.10 3.25 3.90
N LYS A 182 -5.79 3.14 4.15
CA LYS A 182 -4.76 2.77 3.17
C LYS A 182 -4.02 1.52 3.61
N ASP A 183 -2.95 1.18 2.89
CA ASP A 183 -2.10 0.03 3.24
C ASP A 183 -1.54 0.13 4.67
N VAL A 184 -1.20 1.33 5.14
CA VAL A 184 -0.72 1.61 6.49
C VAL A 184 -1.44 2.80 7.11
N ALA A 185 -1.65 2.78 8.44
CA ALA A 185 -2.44 3.74 9.20
C ALA A 185 -1.56 4.79 9.91
N GLY A 186 -2.13 5.99 10.12
CA GLY A 186 -1.62 6.99 11.05
C GLY A 186 -2.12 6.77 12.48
N ASP A 187 -3.31 6.20 12.59
CA ASP A 187 -3.97 5.90 13.84
C ASP A 187 -3.30 4.79 14.64
N PHE A 188 -3.48 4.83 15.94
CA PHE A 188 -3.19 3.68 16.82
C PHE A 188 -3.97 3.70 18.12
N TYR A 189 -4.05 2.54 18.73
CA TYR A 189 -4.41 2.36 20.11
C TYR A 189 -3.37 1.50 20.83
N ASP A 190 -3.31 1.64 22.15
CA ASP A 190 -2.52 0.72 22.98
C ASP A 190 -3.12 0.67 24.39
N PHE A 191 -2.84 -0.41 25.10
CA PHE A 191 -3.10 -0.54 26.53
C PHE A 191 -2.04 -1.47 27.14
N PHE A 192 -1.69 -1.19 28.36
CA PHE A 192 -0.65 -1.91 29.08
C PHE A 192 -0.83 -1.81 30.59
N ARG A 193 -0.42 -2.86 31.26
CA ARG A 193 -0.43 -2.85 32.72
C ARG A 193 0.72 -1.98 33.25
N ILE A 194 0.41 -1.10 34.18
CA ILE A 194 1.37 -0.26 34.91
C ILE A 194 1.77 -0.97 36.19
N ASP A 195 0.79 -1.41 36.97
CA ASP A 195 0.93 -2.21 38.19
C ASP A 195 -0.31 -3.09 38.40
N ASP A 196 -0.47 -3.70 39.58
CA ASP A 196 -1.56 -4.61 39.87
C ASP A 196 -2.97 -3.97 39.77
N ASP A 197 -3.06 -2.65 39.94
CA ASP A 197 -4.32 -1.92 40.04
C ASP A 197 -4.54 -0.93 38.90
N HIS A 198 -3.48 -0.62 38.11
CA HIS A 198 -3.52 0.44 37.11
C HIS A 198 -3.21 -0.05 35.69
N ILE A 199 -4.04 0.40 34.76
CA ILE A 199 -3.86 0.17 33.33
C ILE A 199 -3.70 1.50 32.60
N GLY A 200 -2.61 1.64 31.85
CA GLY A 200 -2.45 2.72 30.88
C GLY A 200 -3.16 2.36 29.57
N PHE A 201 -3.89 3.32 29.00
CA PHE A 201 -4.51 3.17 27.68
C PHE A 201 -4.36 4.44 26.86
N VAL A 202 -4.27 4.27 25.54
CA VAL A 202 -4.10 5.38 24.60
C VAL A 202 -4.84 5.11 23.29
N ILE A 203 -5.39 6.18 22.73
CA ILE A 203 -5.82 6.27 21.34
C ILE A 203 -5.26 7.55 20.76
N ALA A 204 -4.85 7.51 19.50
CA ALA A 204 -4.20 8.64 18.87
C ALA A 204 -4.36 8.58 17.35
N ASP A 205 -4.31 9.77 16.72
CA ASP A 205 -4.33 9.98 15.29
C ASP A 205 -3.20 10.92 14.89
N VAL A 206 -2.38 10.48 13.92
CA VAL A 206 -1.23 11.21 13.38
C VAL A 206 -1.64 11.99 12.15
N SER A 207 -1.24 13.26 12.11
CA SER A 207 -1.48 14.13 10.95
C SER A 207 -0.91 13.57 9.65
N GLY A 208 -1.72 13.59 8.58
CA GLY A 208 -1.36 13.07 7.26
C GLY A 208 -1.64 11.58 7.10
N LYS A 209 -1.23 10.99 5.98
CA LYS A 209 -1.59 9.61 5.62
C LYS A 209 -0.43 8.87 4.97
N GLY A 210 -0.48 7.54 5.00
CA GLY A 210 0.50 6.67 4.36
C GLY A 210 1.79 6.50 5.15
N ILE A 211 2.91 6.22 4.46
CA ILE A 211 4.17 5.81 5.10
C ILE A 211 4.70 6.82 6.15
N PRO A 212 4.72 8.14 5.91
CA PRO A 212 5.19 9.09 6.93
C PRO A 212 4.37 9.04 8.21
N ALA A 213 3.03 8.99 8.09
CA ALA A 213 2.13 8.89 9.24
C ALA A 213 2.33 7.57 10.00
N ALA A 214 2.48 6.46 9.29
CA ALA A 214 2.73 5.15 9.88
C ALA A 214 4.05 5.07 10.68
N ILE A 215 5.11 5.73 10.19
CA ILE A 215 6.40 5.82 10.90
C ILE A 215 6.24 6.66 12.16
N PHE A 216 5.61 7.84 12.05
CA PHE A 216 5.39 8.74 13.18
C PHE A 216 4.47 8.11 14.23
N MET A 217 3.47 7.34 13.80
CA MET A 217 2.61 6.51 14.66
C MET A 217 3.43 5.51 15.48
N ALA A 218 4.31 4.73 14.83
CA ALA A 218 5.13 3.72 15.51
C ALA A 218 6.06 4.34 16.55
N VAL A 219 6.65 5.51 16.25
CA VAL A 219 7.49 6.28 17.16
C VAL A 219 6.66 6.80 18.34
N SER A 220 5.55 7.48 18.06
CA SER A 220 4.65 8.07 19.08
C SER A 220 4.12 6.98 20.03
N ARG A 221 3.60 5.89 19.51
CA ARG A 221 3.11 4.75 20.29
C ARG A 221 4.21 4.16 21.17
N THR A 222 5.42 3.98 20.62
CA THR A 222 6.55 3.40 21.37
C THR A 222 6.99 4.31 22.52
N LEU A 223 7.08 5.62 22.28
CA LEU A 223 7.42 6.60 23.30
C LEU A 223 6.38 6.66 24.42
N ILE A 224 5.07 6.67 24.07
CA ILE A 224 3.97 6.68 25.05
C ILE A 224 4.04 5.43 25.92
N ARG A 225 4.16 4.24 25.32
CA ARG A 225 4.23 2.98 26.06
C ARG A 225 5.47 2.92 26.98
N ALA A 226 6.65 3.25 26.45
CA ALA A 226 7.92 3.20 27.19
C ALA A 226 7.95 4.18 28.38
N THR A 227 7.26 5.32 28.26
CA THR A 227 7.16 6.32 29.31
C THR A 227 6.03 5.96 30.29
N GLY A 228 4.86 5.61 29.77
CA GLY A 228 3.64 5.37 30.56
C GLY A 228 3.73 4.13 31.46
N ILE A 229 4.38 3.05 31.02
CA ILE A 229 4.58 1.84 31.83
C ILE A 229 5.32 2.07 33.14
N ARG A 230 5.99 3.23 33.27
CA ARG A 230 6.70 3.63 34.47
C ARG A 230 5.78 4.27 35.52
N GLY A 231 4.48 4.39 35.24
CA GLY A 231 3.50 4.96 36.15
C GLY A 231 3.59 6.48 36.33
N VAL A 232 4.21 7.19 35.37
CA VAL A 232 4.21 8.66 35.42
C VAL A 232 2.83 9.20 35.09
N LYS A 233 2.50 10.38 35.62
CA LYS A 233 1.22 11.02 35.36
C LYS A 233 0.95 11.25 33.87
N PRO A 234 -0.29 11.18 33.40
CA PRO A 234 -0.62 11.40 32.00
C PRO A 234 -0.08 12.74 31.45
N SER A 235 -0.20 13.83 32.21
CA SER A 235 0.30 15.14 31.82
C SER A 235 1.84 15.17 31.66
N GLU A 236 2.56 14.54 32.57
CA GLU A 236 4.04 14.45 32.52
C GLU A 236 4.49 13.58 31.35
N CYS A 237 3.80 12.46 31.11
CA CYS A 237 4.06 11.56 29.99
C CYS A 237 3.93 12.30 28.66
N ILE A 238 2.78 12.94 28.42
CA ILE A 238 2.53 13.64 27.14
C ILE A 238 3.42 14.88 26.99
N THR A 239 3.72 15.61 28.06
CA THR A 239 4.67 16.74 28.03
C THR A 239 6.05 16.29 27.59
N TYR A 240 6.55 15.19 28.13
CA TYR A 240 7.85 14.63 27.78
C TYR A 240 7.90 14.19 26.31
N ILE A 241 6.88 13.44 25.88
CA ILE A 241 6.79 12.92 24.51
C ILE A 241 6.64 14.05 23.48
N ASN A 242 5.81 15.06 23.80
CA ASN A 242 5.66 16.25 22.98
C ASN A 242 7.00 16.93 22.70
N SER A 243 7.85 17.06 23.73
CA SER A 243 9.18 17.66 23.56
C SER A 243 10.07 16.88 22.60
N LEU A 244 10.03 15.54 22.68
CA LEU A 244 10.78 14.68 21.76
C LEU A 244 10.25 14.76 20.32
N LEU A 245 8.94 14.65 20.14
CA LEU A 245 8.31 14.68 18.83
C LEU A 245 8.50 16.04 18.14
N ALA A 246 8.36 17.15 18.88
CA ALA A 246 8.54 18.49 18.33
C ALA A 246 10.00 18.80 17.95
N GLU A 247 10.98 18.17 18.62
CA GLU A 247 12.40 18.35 18.31
C GLU A 247 12.82 17.61 17.03
N GLU A 248 12.28 16.43 16.81
CA GLU A 248 12.67 15.54 15.71
C GLU A 248 11.78 15.64 14.48
N SER A 249 10.67 16.40 14.52
CA SER A 249 9.72 16.50 13.42
C SER A 249 10.27 17.32 12.25
N ALA A 250 10.94 16.64 11.31
CA ALA A 250 11.43 17.25 10.05
C ALA A 250 10.30 17.69 9.10
N SER A 251 9.05 17.28 9.35
CA SER A 251 7.91 17.41 8.41
C SER A 251 6.71 18.15 8.99
N ASN A 252 6.86 18.85 10.11
CA ASN A 252 5.75 19.49 10.85
C ASN A 252 4.60 18.52 11.18
N MET A 253 4.91 17.24 11.37
CA MET A 253 3.92 16.25 11.78
C MET A 253 3.58 16.40 13.26
N PHE A 254 2.34 16.14 13.58
CA PHE A 254 1.81 16.16 14.94
C PHE A 254 0.88 14.96 15.14
N VAL A 255 0.50 14.75 16.38
CA VAL A 255 -0.41 13.68 16.75
C VAL A 255 -1.45 14.19 17.76
N THR A 256 -2.71 13.85 17.53
CA THR A 256 -3.75 13.99 18.54
C THR A 256 -3.72 12.77 19.44
N VAL A 257 -3.72 12.95 20.76
CA VAL A 257 -3.57 11.84 21.71
C VAL A 257 -4.54 11.98 22.85
N PHE A 258 -5.24 10.90 23.15
CA PHE A 258 -5.89 10.71 24.45
C PHE A 258 -5.14 9.60 25.20
N TYR A 259 -4.42 9.95 26.25
CA TYR A 259 -3.71 9.01 27.12
C TYR A 259 -4.30 9.05 28.53
N GLY A 260 -4.68 7.90 29.06
CA GLY A 260 -5.27 7.76 30.39
C GLY A 260 -4.68 6.62 31.22
N ILE A 261 -4.83 6.74 32.54
CA ILE A 261 -4.54 5.69 33.51
C ILE A 261 -5.88 5.37 34.19
N TYR A 262 -6.29 4.11 34.12
CA TYR A 262 -7.50 3.57 34.74
C TYR A 262 -7.14 2.77 35.98
N ASP A 263 -7.73 3.13 37.12
CA ASP A 263 -7.68 2.36 38.36
C ASP A 263 -8.81 1.33 38.34
N ILE A 264 -8.46 0.05 38.32
CA ILE A 264 -9.37 -1.08 38.21
C ILE A 264 -10.30 -1.16 39.44
N LYS A 265 -9.80 -0.83 40.65
CA LYS A 265 -10.55 -0.96 41.91
C LYS A 265 -11.57 0.16 42.09
N THR A 266 -11.13 1.40 41.85
CA THR A 266 -11.97 2.58 42.12
C THR A 266 -12.81 2.99 40.93
N GLY A 267 -12.37 2.66 39.71
CA GLY A 267 -12.97 3.14 38.47
C GLY A 267 -12.53 4.57 38.10
N ASP A 268 -11.53 5.11 38.82
CA ASP A 268 -11.01 6.42 38.53
C ASP A 268 -10.17 6.38 37.23
N VAL A 269 -10.35 7.40 36.40
CA VAL A 269 -9.55 7.62 35.17
C VAL A 269 -8.90 8.98 35.26
N THR A 270 -7.60 9.01 35.34
CA THR A 270 -6.81 10.24 35.16
C THR A 270 -6.28 10.27 33.73
N TYR A 271 -6.48 11.38 32.99
CA TYR A 271 -6.13 11.43 31.58
C TYR A 271 -5.60 12.79 31.15
N THR A 272 -4.88 12.78 30.03
CA THR A 272 -4.50 13.97 29.28
C THR A 272 -5.02 13.80 27.84
N ASN A 273 -5.86 14.74 27.41
CA ASN A 273 -6.29 14.83 26.03
C ASN A 273 -5.47 15.93 25.32
N ALA A 274 -4.62 15.54 24.38
CA ALA A 274 -3.80 16.42 23.57
C ALA A 274 -4.47 16.63 22.19
N GLY A 275 -5.62 17.34 22.18
CA GLY A 275 -6.32 17.72 20.94
C GLY A 275 -7.06 16.58 20.24
N HIS A 276 -7.24 15.43 20.89
CA HIS A 276 -7.98 14.29 20.36
C HIS A 276 -9.49 14.47 20.53
N ASN A 277 -10.29 13.77 19.73
CA ASN A 277 -11.75 13.79 19.77
C ASN A 277 -12.25 13.50 21.18
N PRO A 278 -13.22 14.29 21.70
CA PRO A 278 -13.79 14.06 23.01
C PRO A 278 -14.49 12.70 23.09
N PRO A 279 -14.11 11.81 24.04
CA PRO A 279 -14.75 10.52 24.19
C PRO A 279 -16.16 10.62 24.75
N TYR A 280 -16.91 9.53 24.62
CA TYR A 280 -18.23 9.34 25.22
C TYR A 280 -18.18 8.40 26.42
N VAL A 281 -18.93 8.72 27.44
CA VAL A 281 -19.26 7.79 28.55
C VAL A 281 -20.70 7.34 28.39
N ALA A 282 -20.91 6.10 28.04
CA ALA A 282 -22.22 5.45 28.08
C ALA A 282 -22.45 4.96 29.51
N LYS A 283 -23.43 5.59 30.20
CA LYS A 283 -23.75 5.29 31.57
C LYS A 283 -24.61 4.03 31.71
N ALA A 284 -24.54 3.37 32.85
CA ALA A 284 -25.35 2.20 33.16
C ALA A 284 -26.85 2.45 33.05
N ASP A 285 -27.30 3.69 33.26
CA ASP A 285 -28.71 4.09 33.16
C ASP A 285 -29.16 4.39 31.72
N GLY A 286 -28.26 4.24 30.73
CA GLY A 286 -28.50 4.50 29.31
C GLY A 286 -28.28 5.96 28.89
N SER A 287 -27.91 6.84 29.79
CA SER A 287 -27.52 8.21 29.43
C SER A 287 -26.12 8.23 28.78
N ILE A 288 -25.91 9.15 27.83
CA ILE A 288 -24.63 9.34 27.15
C ILE A 288 -24.09 10.71 27.55
N VAL A 289 -22.83 10.72 27.97
CA VAL A 289 -22.11 11.95 28.36
C VAL A 289 -20.90 12.09 27.48
N LYS A 290 -20.84 13.14 26.67
CA LYS A 290 -19.63 13.52 25.93
C LYS A 290 -18.70 14.29 26.85
N LEU A 291 -17.42 13.93 26.90
CA LEU A 291 -16.44 14.68 27.67
C LEU A 291 -16.21 16.07 27.06
N PRO A 292 -15.79 17.06 27.87
CA PRO A 292 -15.51 18.38 27.34
C PRO A 292 -14.35 18.38 26.34
N LEU A 293 -14.31 19.39 25.47
CA LEU A 293 -13.17 19.63 24.60
C LEU A 293 -11.90 19.87 25.42
N SER A 294 -10.80 19.31 24.94
CA SER A 294 -9.50 19.52 25.56
C SER A 294 -9.10 20.99 25.56
N LYS A 295 -8.45 21.40 26.64
CA LYS A 295 -7.77 22.72 26.73
C LYS A 295 -6.32 22.65 26.29
N ASN A 296 -5.79 21.46 26.10
CA ASN A 296 -4.42 21.25 25.61
C ASN A 296 -4.38 21.33 24.06
N ILE A 297 -3.21 21.61 23.54
CA ILE A 297 -2.92 21.55 22.10
C ILE A 297 -2.59 20.13 21.67
N ILE A 298 -2.43 19.92 20.36
CA ILE A 298 -1.91 18.68 19.76
C ILE A 298 -0.44 18.43 20.15
N ALA A 299 -0.03 17.19 20.30
CA ALA A 299 1.32 16.81 20.66
C ALA A 299 2.27 16.82 19.43
N GLY A 300 3.52 17.26 19.63
CA GLY A 300 4.52 17.40 18.57
C GLY A 300 4.51 18.77 17.87
N PHE A 301 3.61 19.69 18.29
CA PHE A 301 3.46 21.00 17.65
C PHE A 301 4.32 22.09 18.32
N LEU A 302 4.33 22.16 19.65
CA LEU A 302 5.05 23.19 20.41
C LEU A 302 5.90 22.56 21.52
N LYS A 303 7.23 22.54 21.35
CA LYS A 303 8.19 21.79 22.16
C LYS A 303 8.04 21.99 23.69
N ASP A 304 7.89 23.21 24.15
CA ASP A 304 7.91 23.53 25.59
C ASP A 304 6.52 23.64 26.23
N TYR A 305 5.48 23.18 25.51
CA TYR A 305 4.11 23.21 26.02
C TYR A 305 3.93 22.23 27.19
N GLN A 306 3.34 22.71 28.29
CA GLN A 306 3.02 21.91 29.46
C GLN A 306 1.56 21.42 29.40
N PHE A 307 1.38 20.13 29.29
CA PHE A 307 0.05 19.54 29.25
C PHE A 307 -0.55 19.44 30.64
N THR A 308 -1.88 19.55 30.71
CA THR A 308 -2.64 19.39 31.94
C THR A 308 -3.40 18.07 31.90
N GLU A 309 -3.70 17.53 33.07
CA GLU A 309 -4.52 16.33 33.24
C GLU A 309 -5.92 16.67 33.73
N GLU A 310 -6.88 15.80 33.43
CA GLU A 310 -8.24 15.82 33.90
C GLU A 310 -8.59 14.45 34.50
N ALA A 311 -9.68 14.36 35.20
CA ALA A 311 -10.14 13.11 35.82
C ALA A 311 -11.63 12.90 35.60
N LEU A 312 -12.00 11.62 35.49
CA LEU A 312 -13.40 11.16 35.54
C LEU A 312 -13.47 9.87 36.35
N GLN A 313 -14.65 9.51 36.79
CA GLN A 313 -14.90 8.23 37.46
C GLN A 313 -15.95 7.44 36.69
N LEU A 314 -15.60 6.22 36.30
CA LEU A 314 -16.56 5.26 35.77
C LEU A 314 -17.26 4.54 36.92
N GLN A 315 -18.59 4.56 36.92
CA GLN A 315 -19.39 3.76 37.84
C GLN A 315 -19.55 2.33 37.30
N HIS A 316 -20.01 1.40 38.14
CA HIS A 316 -20.29 0.04 37.67
C HIS A 316 -21.31 0.05 36.53
N GLY A 317 -20.95 -0.62 35.42
CA GLY A 317 -21.74 -0.67 34.19
C GLY A 317 -21.47 0.47 33.19
N ASP A 318 -20.72 1.51 33.58
CA ASP A 318 -20.32 2.58 32.66
C ASP A 318 -19.27 2.11 31.65
N THR A 319 -19.39 2.61 30.42
CA THR A 319 -18.45 2.33 29.33
C THR A 319 -17.88 3.64 28.78
N LEU A 320 -16.57 3.78 28.79
CA LEU A 320 -15.83 4.84 28.08
C LEU A 320 -15.54 4.40 26.67
N LEU A 321 -16.03 5.15 25.66
CA LEU A 321 -15.72 4.94 24.25
C LEU A 321 -14.87 6.09 23.73
N LEU A 322 -13.69 5.73 23.20
CA LEU A 322 -12.79 6.62 22.49
C LEU A 322 -12.81 6.25 21.00
N TYR A 323 -12.66 7.25 20.13
CA TYR A 323 -12.73 7.08 18.68
C TYR A 323 -11.93 8.16 17.96
N THR A 324 -11.43 7.84 16.77
CA THR A 324 -10.81 8.81 15.84
C THR A 324 -11.85 9.42 14.92
N ASP A 325 -11.51 10.54 14.30
CA ASP A 325 -12.40 11.31 13.43
C ASP A 325 -12.91 10.52 12.22
N GLY A 326 -12.12 9.52 11.74
CA GLY A 326 -12.57 8.62 10.68
C GLY A 326 -13.90 7.90 10.96
N VAL A 327 -14.38 7.85 12.22
CA VAL A 327 -15.72 7.36 12.55
C VAL A 327 -16.78 8.40 12.18
N THR A 328 -16.61 9.64 12.63
CA THR A 328 -17.62 10.71 12.46
C THR A 328 -17.54 11.39 11.08
N GLU A 329 -16.37 11.38 10.45
CA GLU A 329 -16.11 11.92 9.12
C GLU A 329 -16.29 10.87 8.01
N ALA A 330 -16.69 9.63 8.34
CA ALA A 330 -17.07 8.64 7.33
C ALA A 330 -18.19 9.20 6.46
N VAL A 331 -18.07 9.09 5.14
CA VAL A 331 -19.03 9.67 4.18
C VAL A 331 -19.86 8.61 3.48
N ASP A 332 -21.09 9.00 3.11
CA ASP A 332 -21.94 8.25 2.18
C ASP A 332 -21.63 8.61 0.72
N PRO A 333 -22.25 7.96 -0.29
CA PRO A 333 -22.05 8.29 -1.70
C PRO A 333 -22.45 9.72 -2.10
N ASP A 334 -23.25 10.41 -1.28
CA ASP A 334 -23.67 11.80 -1.47
C ASP A 334 -22.78 12.79 -0.70
N TYR A 335 -21.67 12.31 -0.10
CA TYR A 335 -20.73 13.09 0.72
C TYR A 335 -21.33 13.69 2.00
N ASN A 336 -22.39 13.10 2.56
CA ASN A 336 -22.82 13.44 3.90
C ASN A 336 -21.97 12.71 4.92
N GLU A 337 -21.59 13.39 6.00
CA GLU A 337 -20.82 12.77 7.09
C GLU A 337 -21.72 11.94 8.02
N TYR A 338 -21.16 10.86 8.58
CA TYR A 338 -21.80 10.02 9.60
C TYR A 338 -22.24 10.84 10.81
N GLY A 339 -21.37 11.68 11.30
CA GLY A 339 -21.60 12.68 12.32
C GLY A 339 -21.72 12.13 13.75
N GLU A 340 -21.57 13.04 14.71
CA GLU A 340 -21.65 12.72 16.14
C GLU A 340 -23.06 12.34 16.60
N GLU A 341 -24.10 12.96 16.04
CA GLU A 341 -25.49 12.70 16.44
C GLU A 341 -25.89 11.23 16.20
N ARG A 342 -25.42 10.66 15.09
CA ARG A 342 -25.67 9.25 14.77
C ARG A 342 -24.91 8.32 15.70
N LEU A 343 -23.64 8.63 16.01
CA LEU A 343 -22.86 7.89 16.98
C LEU A 343 -23.54 7.90 18.36
N GLU A 344 -23.99 9.05 18.84
CA GLU A 344 -24.72 9.16 20.11
C GLU A 344 -26.00 8.36 20.11
N ALA A 345 -26.76 8.37 19.03
CA ALA A 345 -27.99 7.59 18.90
C ALA A 345 -27.74 6.08 19.00
N LEU A 346 -26.62 5.62 18.36
CA LEU A 346 -26.19 4.22 18.47
C LEU A 346 -25.80 3.86 19.89
N LEU A 347 -25.01 4.70 20.57
CA LEU A 347 -24.53 4.46 21.93
C LEU A 347 -25.69 4.32 22.94
N LYS A 348 -26.75 5.08 22.80
CA LYS A 348 -27.97 4.95 23.63
C LYS A 348 -28.59 3.55 23.57
N ASN A 349 -28.48 2.89 22.43
CA ASN A 349 -29.04 1.56 22.18
C ASN A 349 -28.08 0.42 22.55
N THR A 350 -26.82 0.71 22.83
CA THR A 350 -25.75 -0.28 23.04
C THR A 350 -25.08 -0.19 24.40
N SER A 351 -25.63 0.59 25.35
CA SER A 351 -25.05 0.81 26.68
C SER A 351 -24.89 -0.45 27.55
N GLN A 352 -25.61 -1.53 27.22
CA GLN A 352 -25.63 -2.77 28.03
C GLN A 352 -24.74 -3.90 27.44
N VAL A 353 -24.15 -3.71 26.29
CA VAL A 353 -23.32 -4.75 25.64
C VAL A 353 -21.87 -4.74 26.16
N ASP A 354 -21.08 -5.76 25.86
CA ASP A 354 -19.65 -5.78 26.14
C ASP A 354 -18.89 -4.84 25.18
N CYS A 355 -17.61 -4.57 25.48
CA CYS A 355 -16.80 -3.64 24.69
C CYS A 355 -16.61 -4.11 23.24
N GLN A 356 -16.44 -5.42 23.02
CA GLN A 356 -16.26 -5.94 21.66
C GLN A 356 -17.53 -5.77 20.83
N GLN A 357 -18.70 -6.10 21.41
CA GLN A 357 -19.99 -5.92 20.76
C GLN A 357 -20.29 -4.45 20.45
N LEU A 358 -19.89 -3.53 21.34
CA LEU A 358 -20.02 -2.09 21.10
C LEU A 358 -19.19 -1.65 19.89
N ILE A 359 -17.91 -2.03 19.85
CA ILE A 359 -17.01 -1.72 18.73
C ILE A 359 -17.55 -2.29 17.42
N ASP A 360 -18.01 -3.55 17.43
CA ASP A 360 -18.56 -4.20 16.24
C ASP A 360 -19.85 -3.52 15.77
N ALA A 361 -20.69 -3.05 16.70
CA ALA A 361 -21.91 -2.30 16.37
C ALA A 361 -21.57 -0.95 15.71
N VAL A 362 -20.61 -0.19 16.24
CA VAL A 362 -20.17 1.09 15.62
C VAL A 362 -19.62 0.84 14.21
N LYS A 363 -18.72 -0.13 14.05
CA LYS A 363 -18.15 -0.47 12.75
C LYS A 363 -19.21 -0.91 11.73
N ALA A 364 -20.18 -1.70 12.16
CA ALA A 364 -21.27 -2.15 11.31
C ALA A 364 -22.18 -0.99 10.87
N ASP A 365 -22.50 -0.06 11.78
CA ASP A 365 -23.34 1.08 11.46
C ASP A 365 -22.64 2.08 10.54
N VAL A 366 -21.35 2.37 10.77
CA VAL A 366 -20.53 3.19 9.86
C VAL A 366 -20.48 2.56 8.46
N LYS A 367 -20.26 1.24 8.38
CA LYS A 367 -20.22 0.52 7.09
C LYS A 367 -21.57 0.57 6.35
N VAL A 368 -22.67 0.42 7.09
CA VAL A 368 -24.02 0.53 6.52
C VAL A 368 -24.28 1.95 6.00
N PHE A 369 -23.86 2.96 6.78
CA PHE A 369 -23.99 4.36 6.38
C PHE A 369 -23.18 4.69 5.14
N ALA A 370 -21.91 4.28 5.09
CA ALA A 370 -21.02 4.53 3.96
C ALA A 370 -21.51 3.88 2.66
N ASN A 371 -22.35 2.83 2.73
CA ASN A 371 -23.05 2.23 1.57
C ASN A 371 -22.17 2.01 0.35
N GLY A 372 -20.90 1.62 0.55
CA GLY A 372 -19.93 1.36 -0.52
C GLY A 372 -19.06 2.55 -0.91
N ALA A 373 -19.20 3.72 -0.28
CA ALA A 373 -18.23 4.81 -0.42
C ALA A 373 -16.87 4.36 0.11
N GLU A 374 -15.80 4.87 -0.50
CA GLU A 374 -14.43 4.57 -0.08
C GLU A 374 -14.13 5.20 1.30
N GLN A 375 -13.45 4.44 2.16
CA GLN A 375 -13.06 4.92 3.48
C GLN A 375 -12.05 6.08 3.34
N SER A 376 -12.41 7.26 3.86
CA SER A 376 -11.63 8.50 3.73
C SER A 376 -10.47 8.58 4.70
N ASP A 377 -10.65 8.07 5.93
CA ASP A 377 -9.65 8.09 7.01
C ASP A 377 -9.61 6.79 7.81
N ASP A 378 -8.56 6.62 8.62
CA ASP A 378 -8.41 5.48 9.52
C ASP A 378 -9.55 5.49 10.56
N ILE A 379 -10.14 4.32 10.83
CA ILE A 379 -11.21 4.16 11.81
C ILE A 379 -10.66 3.40 13.00
N THR A 380 -10.46 4.09 14.11
CA THR A 380 -9.95 3.50 15.35
C THR A 380 -10.92 3.70 16.50
N LEU A 381 -11.14 2.64 17.26
CA LEU A 381 -12.04 2.58 18.40
C LEU A 381 -11.35 1.90 19.57
N LEU A 382 -11.57 2.43 20.78
CA LEU A 382 -11.17 1.82 22.05
C LEU A 382 -12.31 1.96 23.05
N ALA A 383 -12.72 0.87 23.67
CA ALA A 383 -13.76 0.87 24.69
C ALA A 383 -13.25 0.25 26.00
N ILE A 384 -13.61 0.87 27.13
CA ILE A 384 -13.30 0.38 28.49
C ILE A 384 -14.60 0.39 29.31
N LYS A 385 -14.99 -0.75 29.86
CA LYS A 385 -16.19 -0.91 30.68
C LYS A 385 -15.80 -1.34 32.07
N ARG A 386 -16.39 -0.70 33.10
CA ARG A 386 -16.31 -1.13 34.49
C ARG A 386 -17.40 -2.14 34.79
N HIS A 387 -17.05 -3.29 35.32
CA HIS A 387 -18.01 -4.33 35.80
C HIS A 387 -18.41 -4.17 37.24
#